data_2820b07404a5f77211d3c60a20cdbce9
#
_entry.id   2820b07404a5f77211d3c60a20cdbce9
#
_cell.length_a   1.000
_cell.length_b   1.000
_cell.length_c   1.000
_cell.angle_alpha   90.00
_cell.angle_beta   90.00
_cell.angle_gamma   90.00
#
_symmetry.space_group_name_H-M   'P 1'
#
loop_
_entity.id
_entity.type
_entity.pdbx_description
1 polymer ?
#
loop_
_entity_poly.entity_id
_entity_poly.type
_entity_poly.pdbx_seq_one_letter_code
_entity_poly.pdbx_strand_id
1 'polypeptide(L)'
;MGQEILERLEKAEAEGSISPKESDELLQADLLLMGEVRKGKFAGQSILLVCELSATVAREDVERAIKRAQIARQAGFWAVPLVSGSRWSSQALKRWAISEAVLCCQNGTLQPSPTDDWDAVGNLLARWRLSVS
;
A
#
# COMPACT_ATOMS: atom_id res chain seq x y z
N MET A 1 12.13 10.69 7.60
CA MET A 1 11.17 9.75 7.04
C MET A 1 11.46 9.40 5.58
N GLY A 2 11.54 10.37 4.68
CA GLY A 2 11.90 10.11 3.29
C GLY A 2 13.28 9.49 3.10
N GLN A 3 14.20 9.83 3.97
CA GLN A 3 15.56 9.33 3.91
C GLN A 3 15.65 7.83 4.15
N GLU A 4 14.83 7.27 5.06
CA GLU A 4 14.79 5.82 5.31
C GLU A 4 14.32 5.06 4.08
N ILE A 5 13.33 5.60 3.39
CA ILE A 5 12.80 4.98 2.17
C ILE A 5 13.88 4.96 1.09
N LEU A 6 14.52 6.10 0.86
CA LEU A 6 15.58 6.21 -0.14
C LEU A 6 16.77 5.29 0.15
N GLU A 7 17.21 5.23 1.40
CA GLU A 7 18.32 4.36 1.80
C GLU A 7 17.99 2.89 1.53
N ARG A 8 16.77 2.46 1.85
CA ARG A 8 16.37 1.09 1.61
C ARG A 8 16.24 0.77 0.12
N LEU A 9 15.76 1.73 -0.67
CA LEU A 9 15.70 1.55 -2.12
C LEU A 9 17.11 1.45 -2.72
N GLU A 10 18.02 2.28 -2.29
CA GLU A 10 19.43 2.22 -2.75
C GLU A 10 20.04 0.86 -2.40
N LYS A 11 19.80 0.37 -1.22
CA LYS A 11 20.29 -0.95 -0.79
C LYS A 11 19.69 -2.06 -1.65
N ALA A 12 18.38 -2.00 -1.90
CA ALA A 12 17.68 -2.99 -2.72
C ALA A 12 18.20 -3.00 -4.16
N GLU A 13 18.49 -1.81 -4.73
CA GLU A 13 19.11 -1.71 -6.05
C GLU A 13 20.48 -2.33 -6.05
N ALA A 14 21.30 -2.02 -5.05
CA ALA A 14 22.65 -2.57 -4.94
C ALA A 14 22.66 -4.09 -4.83
N GLU A 15 21.65 -4.65 -4.15
CA GLU A 15 21.49 -6.10 -3.98
C GLU A 15 20.82 -6.77 -5.18
N GLY A 16 20.28 -5.99 -6.12
CA GLY A 16 19.59 -6.52 -7.28
C GLY A 16 18.16 -6.96 -7.01
N SER A 17 17.59 -6.61 -5.86
CA SER A 17 16.20 -6.96 -5.52
C SER A 17 15.19 -6.18 -6.35
N ILE A 18 15.54 -4.93 -6.69
CA ILE A 18 14.76 -4.09 -7.59
C ILE A 18 15.71 -3.38 -8.55
N SER A 19 15.16 -2.93 -9.68
CA SER A 19 15.92 -2.14 -10.66
C SER A 19 15.80 -0.65 -10.35
N PRO A 20 16.71 0.19 -10.87
CA PRO A 20 16.55 1.65 -10.78
C PRO A 20 15.22 2.14 -11.35
N LYS A 21 14.74 1.52 -12.42
CA LYS A 21 13.46 1.85 -13.03
C LYS A 21 12.30 1.56 -12.07
N GLU A 22 12.37 0.46 -11.33
CA GLU A 22 11.36 0.12 -10.32
C GLU A 22 11.37 1.10 -9.15
N SER A 23 12.55 1.52 -8.70
CA SER A 23 12.66 2.58 -7.69
C SER A 23 11.98 3.86 -8.15
N ASP A 24 12.25 4.27 -9.40
CA ASP A 24 11.64 5.47 -9.97
C ASP A 24 10.13 5.34 -10.04
N GLU A 25 9.62 4.16 -10.40
CA GLU A 25 8.19 3.90 -10.44
C GLU A 25 7.54 4.04 -9.05
N LEU A 26 8.17 3.47 -8.04
CA LEU A 26 7.65 3.57 -6.67
C LEU A 26 7.64 5.03 -6.19
N LEU A 27 8.71 5.77 -6.50
CA LEU A 27 8.82 7.17 -6.06
C LEU A 27 7.84 8.10 -6.77
N GLN A 28 7.16 7.63 -7.81
CA GLN A 28 6.08 8.38 -8.46
C GLN A 28 4.74 8.24 -7.73
N ALA A 29 4.65 7.42 -6.70
CA ALA A 29 3.43 7.32 -5.91
C ALA A 29 3.06 8.70 -5.35
N ASP A 30 1.75 8.98 -5.29
CA ASP A 30 1.26 10.28 -4.81
C ASP A 30 1.67 10.51 -3.36
N LEU A 31 1.72 9.44 -2.56
CA LEU A 31 2.10 9.56 -1.16
C LEU A 31 2.68 8.23 -0.68
N LEU A 32 3.76 8.30 0.07
CA LEU A 32 4.37 7.17 0.76
C LEU A 32 4.39 7.49 2.26
N LEU A 33 3.69 6.68 3.06
CA LEU A 33 3.57 6.92 4.49
C LEU A 33 4.04 5.71 5.28
N MET A 34 5.03 5.92 6.17
CA MET A 34 5.38 4.93 7.17
C MET A 34 4.43 5.05 8.34
N GLY A 35 3.89 3.92 8.77
CA GLY A 35 2.99 3.87 9.90
C GLY A 35 3.27 2.68 10.79
N GLU A 36 2.78 2.75 12.02
CA GLU A 36 2.88 1.65 12.98
C GLU A 36 1.50 1.06 13.22
N VAL A 37 1.41 -0.27 13.22
CA VAL A 37 0.17 -0.97 13.54
C VAL A 37 -0.05 -0.88 15.04
N ARG A 38 -1.22 -0.39 15.45
CA ARG A 38 -1.52 -0.12 16.85
C ARG A 38 -2.30 -1.21 17.56
N LYS A 39 -2.96 -2.11 16.84
CA LYS A 39 -3.84 -3.15 17.39
C LYS A 39 -3.56 -4.49 16.76
N GLY A 40 -4.05 -5.54 17.44
CA GLY A 40 -4.07 -6.89 16.91
C GLY A 40 -2.72 -7.58 16.94
N LYS A 41 -2.63 -8.68 16.23
CA LYS A 41 -1.45 -9.54 16.26
C LYS A 41 -0.20 -8.90 15.63
N PHE A 42 -0.39 -7.85 14.84
CA PHE A 42 0.73 -7.13 14.22
C PHE A 42 1.08 -5.83 14.94
N ALA A 43 0.52 -5.58 16.12
CA ALA A 43 0.78 -4.35 16.86
C ALA A 43 2.28 -4.13 17.07
N GLY A 44 2.72 -2.89 16.90
CA GLY A 44 4.12 -2.50 17.03
C GLY A 44 4.95 -2.62 15.77
N GLN A 45 4.42 -3.26 14.73
CA GLN A 45 5.15 -3.41 13.47
C GLN A 45 4.89 -2.24 12.52
N SER A 46 5.92 -1.89 11.75
CA SER A 46 5.85 -0.78 10.81
C SER A 46 5.39 -1.26 9.45
N ILE A 47 4.54 -0.47 8.80
CA ILE A 47 4.10 -0.72 7.43
C ILE A 47 4.33 0.53 6.59
N LEU A 48 4.48 0.35 5.29
CA LEU A 48 4.57 1.43 4.32
C LEU A 48 3.26 1.48 3.54
N LEU A 49 2.52 2.57 3.66
CA LEU A 49 1.33 2.79 2.85
C LEU A 49 1.75 3.43 1.53
N VAL A 50 1.44 2.75 0.44
CA VAL A 50 1.72 3.23 -0.91
C VAL A 50 0.40 3.76 -1.47
N CYS A 51 0.28 5.08 -1.55
CA CYS A 51 -1.00 5.74 -1.77
C CYS A 51 -1.11 6.37 -3.14
N GLU A 52 -2.25 6.14 -3.81
CA GLU A 52 -2.66 6.86 -5.01
C GLU A 52 -3.89 7.68 -4.69
N LEU A 53 -3.86 8.96 -5.06
CA LEU A 53 -4.92 9.91 -4.75
C LEU A 53 -5.54 10.40 -6.05
N SER A 54 -6.87 10.39 -6.13
CA SER A 54 -7.58 10.81 -7.33
C SER A 54 -8.94 11.41 -6.96
N ALA A 55 -9.40 12.40 -7.71
CA ALA A 55 -10.74 12.94 -7.51
C ALA A 55 -11.81 11.88 -7.79
N THR A 56 -11.65 11.16 -8.90
CA THR A 56 -12.48 10.00 -9.25
C THR A 56 -11.54 8.81 -9.45
N VAL A 57 -11.65 7.82 -8.60
CA VAL A 57 -10.79 6.63 -8.68
C VAL A 57 -11.19 5.80 -9.89
N ALA A 58 -10.23 5.54 -10.76
CA ALA A 58 -10.36 4.68 -11.92
C ALA A 58 -9.53 3.40 -11.72
N ARG A 59 -9.71 2.44 -12.63
CA ARG A 59 -8.99 1.17 -12.57
C ARG A 59 -7.48 1.37 -12.55
N GLU A 60 -6.98 2.31 -13.34
CA GLU A 60 -5.55 2.59 -13.43
C GLU A 60 -4.94 3.03 -12.10
N ASP A 61 -5.71 3.76 -11.29
CA ASP A 61 -5.25 4.18 -9.96
C ASP A 61 -5.02 2.98 -9.05
N VAL A 62 -5.95 2.03 -9.09
CA VAL A 62 -5.85 0.79 -8.29
C VAL A 62 -4.68 -0.06 -8.78
N GLU A 63 -4.54 -0.23 -10.09
CA GLU A 63 -3.45 -1.01 -10.68
C GLU A 63 -2.08 -0.42 -10.33
N ARG A 64 -1.94 0.91 -10.37
CA ARG A 64 -0.69 1.58 -9.98
C ARG A 64 -0.37 1.36 -8.50
N ALA A 65 -1.36 1.48 -7.63
CA ALA A 65 -1.15 1.26 -6.21
C ALA A 65 -0.64 -0.16 -5.93
N ILE A 66 -1.27 -1.15 -6.56
CA ILE A 66 -0.86 -2.56 -6.42
C ILE A 66 0.56 -2.76 -6.92
N LYS A 67 0.87 -2.29 -8.13
CA LYS A 67 2.19 -2.44 -8.74
C LYS A 67 3.27 -1.82 -7.87
N ARG A 68 3.04 -0.59 -7.41
CA ARG A 68 4.00 0.14 -6.59
C ARG A 68 4.20 -0.50 -5.22
N ALA A 69 3.12 -1.02 -4.62
CA ALA A 69 3.23 -1.77 -3.38
C ALA A 69 4.05 -3.05 -3.57
N GLN A 70 3.88 -3.74 -4.69
CA GLN A 70 4.67 -4.94 -5.00
C GLN A 70 6.16 -4.60 -5.12
N ILE A 71 6.50 -3.50 -5.77
CA ILE A 71 7.88 -3.03 -5.87
C ILE A 71 8.45 -2.77 -4.46
N ALA A 72 7.70 -2.07 -3.62
CA ALA A 72 8.13 -1.78 -2.27
C ALA A 72 8.37 -3.06 -1.46
N ARG A 73 7.53 -4.09 -1.65
CA ARG A 73 7.73 -5.39 -1.01
C ARG A 73 9.03 -6.05 -1.46
N GLN A 74 9.34 -5.97 -2.75
CA GLN A 74 10.60 -6.49 -3.28
C GLN A 74 11.81 -5.77 -2.67
N ALA A 75 11.64 -4.51 -2.32
CA ALA A 75 12.67 -3.73 -1.64
C ALA A 75 12.77 -3.99 -0.13
N GLY A 76 11.92 -4.87 0.40
CA GLY A 76 11.96 -5.28 1.80
C GLY A 76 10.99 -4.57 2.72
N PHE A 77 10.09 -3.74 2.19
CA PHE A 77 9.06 -3.12 3.02
C PHE A 77 7.85 -4.02 3.19
N TRP A 78 7.23 -3.93 4.35
CA TRP A 78 5.86 -4.41 4.48
C TRP A 78 4.96 -3.31 3.92
N ALA A 79 4.69 -3.37 2.62
CA ALA A 79 3.98 -2.33 1.90
C ALA A 79 2.54 -2.75 1.64
N VAL A 80 1.64 -1.78 1.78
CA VAL A 80 0.20 -1.99 1.60
C VAL A 80 -0.32 -0.91 0.65
N PRO A 81 -1.03 -1.27 -0.42
CA PRO A 81 -1.60 -0.28 -1.32
C PRO A 81 -2.84 0.39 -0.72
N LEU A 82 -2.95 1.69 -0.93
CA LEU A 82 -4.11 2.48 -0.53
C LEU A 82 -4.51 3.39 -1.68
N VAL A 83 -5.79 3.43 -2.00
CA VAL A 83 -6.33 4.33 -3.02
C VAL A 83 -7.42 5.19 -2.41
N SER A 84 -7.33 6.49 -2.60
CA SER A 84 -8.24 7.46 -2.00
C SER A 84 -8.82 8.40 -3.05
N GLY A 85 -10.11 8.68 -2.94
CA GLY A 85 -10.78 9.65 -3.78
C GLY A 85 -12.13 10.04 -3.22
N SER A 86 -12.67 11.15 -3.71
CA SER A 86 -14.02 11.58 -3.31
C SER A 86 -15.10 10.72 -3.98
N ARG A 87 -14.79 10.12 -5.12
CA ARG A 87 -15.69 9.22 -5.85
C ARG A 87 -14.91 8.04 -6.41
N TRP A 88 -15.60 6.93 -6.59
CA TRP A 88 -15.09 5.76 -7.31
C TRP A 88 -15.92 5.62 -8.60
N SER A 89 -15.26 5.29 -9.71
CA SER A 89 -15.92 5.22 -11.01
C SER A 89 -17.05 4.20 -11.06
N SER A 90 -16.96 3.15 -10.24
CA SER A 90 -18.05 2.18 -10.08
C SER A 90 -17.91 1.44 -8.75
N GLN A 91 -19.02 0.88 -8.27
CA GLN A 91 -18.99 0.02 -7.09
C GLN A 91 -18.28 -1.31 -7.39
N ALA A 92 -18.39 -1.78 -8.62
CA ALA A 92 -17.68 -2.98 -9.05
C ALA A 92 -16.16 -2.81 -8.93
N LEU A 93 -15.64 -1.65 -9.31
CA LEU A 93 -14.22 -1.33 -9.17
C LEU A 93 -13.80 -1.36 -7.70
N LYS A 94 -14.61 -0.77 -6.83
CA LYS A 94 -14.31 -0.73 -5.41
C LYS A 94 -14.30 -2.15 -4.80
N ARG A 95 -15.28 -2.98 -5.16
CA ARG A 95 -15.32 -4.38 -4.71
C ARG A 95 -14.09 -5.16 -5.20
N TRP A 96 -13.70 -4.92 -6.45
CA TRP A 96 -12.50 -5.57 -6.99
C TRP A 96 -11.25 -5.16 -6.21
N ALA A 97 -11.08 -3.85 -5.95
CA ALA A 97 -9.95 -3.34 -5.19
C ALA A 97 -9.89 -3.98 -3.79
N ILE A 98 -11.02 -4.08 -3.11
CA ILE A 98 -11.10 -4.73 -1.80
C ILE A 98 -10.68 -6.19 -1.90
N SER A 99 -11.13 -6.90 -2.95
CA SER A 99 -10.76 -8.30 -3.16
C SER A 99 -9.27 -8.49 -3.44
N GLU A 100 -8.62 -7.45 -3.95
CA GLU A 100 -7.16 -7.43 -4.19
C GLU A 100 -6.38 -6.92 -2.99
N ALA A 101 -7.03 -6.79 -1.84
CA ALA A 101 -6.42 -6.32 -0.60
C ALA A 101 -5.87 -4.89 -0.69
N VAL A 102 -6.58 -4.03 -1.41
CA VAL A 102 -6.28 -2.59 -1.45
C VAL A 102 -7.13 -1.89 -0.41
N LEU A 103 -6.48 -1.06 0.42
CA LEU A 103 -7.23 -0.18 1.32
C LEU A 103 -7.91 0.90 0.48
N CYS A 104 -9.22 0.99 0.61
CA CYS A 104 -10.02 1.94 -0.15
C CYS A 104 -10.46 3.07 0.77
N CYS A 105 -10.19 4.32 0.36
CA CYS A 105 -10.61 5.49 1.10
C CYS A 105 -11.54 6.33 0.24
N GLN A 106 -12.68 6.72 0.82
CA GLN A 106 -13.61 7.62 0.15
C GLN A 106 -14.06 8.66 1.17
N ASN A 107 -13.74 9.93 0.89
CA ASN A 107 -14.07 11.05 1.77
C ASN A 107 -13.65 10.79 3.22
N GLY A 108 -12.45 10.25 3.41
CA GLY A 108 -11.88 9.99 4.73
C GLY A 108 -12.35 8.71 5.41
N THR A 109 -13.23 7.94 4.77
CA THR A 109 -13.70 6.67 5.32
C THR A 109 -12.94 5.53 4.67
N LEU A 110 -12.25 4.75 5.50
CA LEU A 110 -11.48 3.59 5.05
C LEU A 110 -12.34 2.32 5.01
N GLN A 111 -12.09 1.49 4.00
CA GLN A 111 -12.65 0.14 3.89
C GLN A 111 -11.52 -0.83 3.57
N PRO A 112 -11.31 -1.89 4.34
CA PRO A 112 -12.04 -2.22 5.57
C PRO A 112 -11.82 -1.18 6.67
N SER A 113 -12.79 -1.03 7.54
CA SER A 113 -12.77 0.00 8.58
C SER A 113 -11.87 -0.41 9.75
N PRO A 114 -10.87 0.43 10.13
CA PRO A 114 -10.02 0.14 11.29
C PRO A 114 -10.76 0.19 12.62
N THR A 115 -11.92 0.84 12.68
CA THR A 115 -12.70 0.95 13.91
C THR A 115 -13.79 -0.11 14.01
N ASP A 116 -14.39 -0.52 12.87
CA ASP A 116 -15.54 -1.40 12.84
C ASP A 116 -15.19 -2.84 12.46
N ASP A 117 -14.13 -3.04 11.69
CA ASP A 117 -13.77 -4.37 11.17
C ASP A 117 -12.27 -4.57 11.19
N TRP A 118 -11.71 -4.62 12.38
CA TRP A 118 -10.27 -4.79 12.55
C TRP A 118 -9.78 -6.15 12.05
N ASP A 119 -10.62 -7.19 12.12
CA ASP A 119 -10.24 -8.51 11.61
C ASP A 119 -9.99 -8.47 10.10
N ALA A 120 -10.84 -7.76 9.36
CA ALA A 120 -10.64 -7.59 7.92
C ALA A 120 -9.36 -6.79 7.62
N VAL A 121 -9.07 -5.77 8.41
CA VAL A 121 -7.82 -5.01 8.30
C VAL A 121 -6.63 -5.93 8.55
N GLY A 122 -6.67 -6.75 9.60
CA GLY A 122 -5.62 -7.70 9.91
C GLY A 122 -5.39 -8.70 8.78
N ASN A 123 -6.44 -9.20 8.17
CA ASN A 123 -6.33 -10.12 7.03
C ASN A 123 -5.69 -9.44 5.82
N LEU A 124 -6.06 -8.19 5.57
CA LEU A 124 -5.46 -7.40 4.49
C LEU A 124 -3.95 -7.20 4.74
N LEU A 125 -3.59 -6.80 5.95
CA LEU A 125 -2.18 -6.60 6.31
C LEU A 125 -1.38 -7.90 6.16
N ALA A 126 -1.95 -9.03 6.60
CA ALA A 126 -1.30 -10.33 6.48
C ALA A 126 -1.01 -10.70 5.02
N ARG A 127 -1.91 -10.34 4.13
CA ARG A 127 -1.78 -10.65 2.70
C ARG A 127 -0.58 -9.94 2.06
N TRP A 128 -0.23 -8.76 2.56
CA TRP A 128 0.91 -7.99 2.05
C TRP A 128 2.19 -8.21 2.85
N ARG A 129 2.12 -9.00 3.91
CA ARG A 129 3.29 -9.27 4.71
C ARG A 129 4.33 -10.05 3.92
N LEU A 130 5.60 -9.71 4.11
CA LEU A 130 6.69 -10.45 3.47
C LEU A 130 6.73 -11.88 4.00
N SER A 131 6.92 -12.83 3.09
CA SER A 131 7.12 -14.22 3.48
C SER A 131 8.46 -14.33 4.19
N VAL A 132 8.44 -14.86 5.42
CA VAL A 132 9.66 -15.23 6.12
C VAL A 132 9.97 -16.66 5.71
N SER A 133 10.94 -16.79 4.85
CA SER A 133 11.40 -18.11 4.43
C SER A 133 12.54 -18.57 5.36
#